data_d025fb5ed57a8923bbe2cb172680ba53
#
_entry.id   d025fb5ed57a8923bbe2cb172680ba53
#
_cell.length_a   1.000
_cell.length_b   1.000
_cell.length_c   1.000
_cell.angle_alpha   90.00
_cell.angle_beta   90.00
_cell.angle_gamma   90.00
#
_symmetry.space_group_name_H-M   'P 1'
#
loop_
_entity.id
_entity.type
_entity.pdbx_description
1 polymer ?
#
loop_
_entity_poly.entity_id
_entity_poly.type
_entity_poly.pdbx_seq_one_letter_code
_entity_poly.pdbx_strand_id
1 'polypeptide(L)'
;MLERLEITGFAVARSVVIELGPGLTVFTGETGAGKSLVVDALAFVFGARRGREVIATGAERATVRATVALPGGRKVIERSIALSGRTTAKVDDVLATVDDLRDLAAGLVDI
;
A
#
# COMPACT_ATOMS: atom_id res chain seq x y z
N MET A 1 -8.12 3.48 -10.69
CA MET A 1 -8.92 3.61 -9.47
C MET A 1 -8.55 2.52 -8.46
N LEU A 2 -8.30 2.91 -7.23
CA LEU A 2 -7.96 1.93 -6.19
C LEU A 2 -9.19 1.12 -5.82
N GLU A 3 -9.08 -0.21 -5.88
CA GLU A 3 -10.19 -1.11 -5.56
C GLU A 3 -10.02 -1.83 -4.23
N ARG A 4 -8.79 -2.12 -3.86
CA ARG A 4 -8.53 -2.89 -2.65
C ARG A 4 -7.18 -2.52 -2.07
N LEU A 5 -7.10 -2.45 -0.76
CA LEU A 5 -5.86 -2.17 -0.05
C LEU A 5 -5.72 -3.18 1.08
N GLU A 6 -4.63 -3.93 1.05
CA GLU A 6 -4.31 -4.89 2.10
C GLU A 6 -3.08 -4.40 2.84
N ILE A 7 -3.19 -4.28 4.15
CA ILE A 7 -2.14 -3.75 5.01
C ILE A 7 -1.82 -4.79 6.06
N THR A 8 -0.58 -5.20 6.17
CA THR A 8 -0.15 -6.22 7.13
C THR A 8 1.12 -5.77 7.84
N GLY A 9 1.10 -5.79 9.16
CA GLY A 9 2.27 -5.47 9.97
C GLY A 9 2.78 -4.04 9.79
N PHE A 10 1.92 -3.12 9.40
CA PHE A 10 2.29 -1.75 9.08
C PHE A 10 1.70 -0.79 10.11
N ALA A 11 2.56 0.02 10.72
CA ALA A 11 2.17 1.01 11.73
C ALA A 11 1.43 0.35 12.89
N VAL A 12 0.16 0.68 13.11
CA VAL A 12 -0.63 0.08 14.19
C VAL A 12 -1.47 -1.10 13.70
N ALA A 13 -1.43 -1.39 12.41
CA ALA A 13 -2.29 -2.43 11.83
C ALA A 13 -1.56 -3.76 11.76
N ARG A 14 -2.14 -4.80 12.35
CA ARG A 14 -1.61 -6.15 12.18
C ARG A 14 -2.05 -6.74 10.86
N SER A 15 -3.33 -6.56 10.54
CA SER A 15 -3.88 -7.01 9.27
C SER A 15 -5.19 -6.27 9.02
N VAL A 16 -5.23 -5.53 7.94
CA VAL A 16 -6.42 -4.75 7.56
C VAL A 16 -6.63 -4.92 6.07
N VAL A 17 -7.86 -5.19 5.67
CA VAL A 17 -8.24 -5.23 4.26
C VAL A 17 -9.34 -4.21 4.06
N ILE A 18 -9.13 -3.31 3.10
CA ILE A 18 -10.08 -2.28 2.77
C ILE A 18 -10.51 -2.49 1.32
N GLU A 19 -11.79 -2.68 1.10
CA GLU A 19 -12.33 -2.80 -0.24
C GLU A 19 -13.07 -1.52 -0.58
N LEU A 20 -12.74 -0.95 -1.72
CA LEU A 20 -13.31 0.30 -2.18
C LEU A 20 -14.24 0.02 -3.36
N GLY A 21 -15.52 0.23 -3.13
CA GLY A 21 -16.49 0.09 -4.20
C GLY A 21 -16.62 1.38 -5.00
N PRO A 22 -17.22 1.32 -6.17
CA PRO A 22 -17.42 2.51 -6.98
C PRO A 22 -18.32 3.51 -6.25
N GLY A 23 -17.82 4.71 -6.12
CA GLY A 23 -18.60 5.82 -5.61
C GLY A 23 -18.74 5.91 -4.11
N LEU A 24 -18.20 4.96 -3.36
CA LEU A 24 -18.35 5.03 -1.92
C LEU A 24 -17.13 4.46 -1.21
N THR A 25 -16.49 5.30 -0.43
CA THR A 25 -15.43 4.87 0.44
C THR A 25 -15.99 4.74 1.84
N VAL A 26 -16.08 3.52 2.31
CA VAL A 26 -16.58 3.29 3.66
C VAL A 26 -15.40 2.98 4.56
N PHE A 27 -15.09 3.91 5.44
CA PHE A 27 -14.18 3.62 6.53
C PHE A 27 -15.07 3.29 7.72
N THR A 28 -15.20 2.02 7.96
CA THR A 28 -15.85 1.59 9.18
C THR A 28 -14.85 1.73 10.29
N GLY A 29 -15.15 2.50 11.24
CA GLY A 29 -14.34 2.58 12.41
C GLY A 29 -13.79 3.94 12.63
N GLU A 30 -12.64 3.97 13.15
CA GLU A 30 -12.07 5.10 13.82
C GLU A 30 -11.76 6.23 12.88
N THR A 31 -12.22 7.39 13.24
CA THR A 31 -11.83 8.61 12.58
C THR A 31 -10.36 8.87 12.83
N GLY A 32 -9.76 9.73 12.08
CA GLY A 32 -8.38 10.17 12.31
C GLY A 32 -7.34 9.08 12.10
N ALA A 33 -7.21 8.16 13.04
CA ALA A 33 -6.19 7.11 12.98
C ALA A 33 -6.34 6.25 11.73
N GLY A 34 -7.57 5.90 11.36
CA GLY A 34 -7.81 5.11 10.15
C GLY A 34 -7.44 5.85 8.88
N LYS A 35 -7.72 7.14 8.83
CA LYS A 35 -7.35 7.95 7.68
C LYS A 35 -5.85 8.07 7.53
N SER A 36 -5.14 8.30 8.64
CA SER A 36 -3.68 8.36 8.61
C SER A 36 -3.07 7.06 8.15
N LEU A 37 -3.60 5.94 8.62
CA LEU A 37 -3.11 4.63 8.24
C LEU A 37 -3.24 4.41 6.73
N VAL A 38 -4.40 4.73 6.17
CA VAL A 38 -4.64 4.56 4.73
C VAL A 38 -3.72 5.45 3.91
N VAL A 39 -3.61 6.72 4.30
CA VAL A 39 -2.75 7.66 3.58
C VAL A 39 -1.29 7.21 3.64
N ASP A 40 -0.83 6.81 4.81
CA ASP A 40 0.55 6.34 4.97
C ASP A 40 0.81 5.06 4.19
N ALA A 41 -0.14 4.13 4.19
CA ALA A 41 0.00 2.89 3.45
C ALA A 41 0.03 3.14 1.94
N LEU A 42 -0.82 4.03 1.44
CA LEU A 42 -0.81 4.40 0.03
C LEU A 42 0.50 5.06 -0.36
N ALA A 43 0.99 5.99 0.46
CA ALA A 43 2.28 6.61 0.20
C ALA A 43 3.39 5.57 0.15
N PHE A 44 3.38 4.62 1.08
CA PHE A 44 4.38 3.57 1.13
C PHE A 44 4.35 2.70 -0.12
N VAL A 45 3.18 2.19 -0.50
CA VAL A 45 3.06 1.29 -1.65
C VAL A 45 3.37 1.98 -2.97
N PHE A 46 3.19 3.28 -3.05
CA PHE A 46 3.52 4.06 -4.25
C PHE A 46 4.93 4.65 -4.22
N GLY A 47 5.78 4.17 -3.33
CA GLY A 47 7.20 4.45 -3.41
C GLY A 47 7.76 5.53 -2.51
N ALA A 48 7.00 6.01 -1.53
CA ALA A 48 7.52 6.98 -0.59
C ALA A 48 8.70 6.40 0.19
N ARG A 49 9.63 7.26 0.55
CA ARG A 49 10.75 6.83 1.37
C ARG A 49 10.29 6.54 2.78
N ARG A 50 10.40 5.29 3.16
CA ARG A 50 10.08 4.84 4.52
C ARG A 50 11.06 3.74 4.90
N GLY A 51 11.48 3.73 6.14
CA GLY A 51 12.33 2.69 6.67
C GLY A 51 11.54 1.73 7.54
N ARG A 52 12.28 0.94 8.30
CA ARG A 52 11.67 -0.07 9.17
C ARG A 52 10.82 0.50 10.31
N GLU A 53 10.83 1.81 10.49
CA GLU A 53 9.98 2.46 11.48
C GLU A 53 8.49 2.29 11.20
N VAL A 54 8.12 1.91 9.97
CA VAL A 54 6.72 1.65 9.64
C VAL A 54 6.26 0.26 10.08
N ILE A 55 7.19 -0.62 10.50
CA ILE A 55 6.83 -1.97 10.89
C ILE A 55 6.14 -1.96 12.24
N ALA A 56 5.00 -2.62 12.34
CA ALA A 56 4.24 -2.70 13.58
C ALA A 56 5.05 -3.38 14.67
N THR A 57 4.86 -2.94 15.90
CA THR A 57 5.54 -3.54 17.04
C THR A 57 5.23 -5.03 17.11
N GLY A 58 6.27 -5.84 17.16
CA GLY A 58 6.14 -7.29 17.21
C GLY A 58 6.07 -7.97 15.86
N ALA A 59 5.97 -7.20 14.78
CA ALA A 59 5.97 -7.77 13.43
C ALA A 59 7.41 -7.85 12.89
N GLU A 60 7.63 -8.77 11.98
CA GLU A 60 8.93 -8.94 11.33
C GLU A 60 9.01 -8.19 10.02
N ARG A 61 7.87 -7.77 9.50
CA ARG A 61 7.75 -7.21 8.17
C ARG A 61 6.49 -6.37 8.07
N ALA A 62 6.55 -5.32 7.28
CA ALA A 62 5.36 -4.56 6.89
C ALA A 62 5.12 -4.79 5.41
N THR A 63 3.87 -5.05 5.04
CA THR A 63 3.49 -5.27 3.65
C THR A 63 2.22 -4.51 3.34
N VAL A 64 2.24 -3.82 2.21
CA VAL A 64 1.05 -3.14 1.69
C VAL A 64 0.85 -3.60 0.26
N ARG A 65 -0.37 -4.03 -0.05
CA ARG A 65 -0.74 -4.47 -1.39
C ARG A 65 -1.94 -3.65 -1.85
N ALA A 66 -1.82 -3.02 -3.00
CA ALA A 66 -2.89 -2.22 -3.58
C ALA A 66 -3.32 -2.82 -4.90
N THR A 67 -4.63 -3.02 -5.07
CA THR A 67 -5.21 -3.44 -6.33
C THR A 67 -5.83 -2.22 -7.00
N VAL A 68 -5.38 -1.93 -8.20
CA VAL A 68 -5.77 -0.73 -8.94
C VAL A 68 -6.42 -1.11 -10.26
N ALA A 69 -7.57 -0.53 -10.55
CA ALA A 69 -8.21 -0.70 -11.85
C ALA A 69 -7.71 0.38 -12.80
N LEU A 70 -7.19 -0.04 -13.93
CA LEU A 70 -6.69 0.83 -14.99
C LEU A 70 -7.44 0.54 -16.29
N PRO A 71 -7.38 1.44 -17.28
CA PRO A 71 -8.06 1.21 -18.56
C PRO A 71 -7.69 -0.10 -19.24
N GLY A 72 -6.46 -0.57 -19.06
CA GLY A 72 -5.99 -1.83 -19.63
C GLY A 72 -6.19 -3.04 -18.77
N GLY A 73 -6.80 -2.90 -17.59
CA GLY A 73 -7.01 -4.01 -16.66
C GLY A 73 -6.56 -3.67 -15.24
N ARG A 74 -6.56 -4.67 -14.39
CA ARG A 74 -6.15 -4.48 -13.01
C ARG A 74 -4.66 -4.69 -12.85
N LYS A 75 -4.07 -3.93 -11.92
CA LYS A 75 -2.69 -4.14 -11.48
C LYS A 75 -2.67 -4.30 -9.97
N VAL A 76 -1.83 -5.22 -9.52
CA VAL A 76 -1.59 -5.43 -8.09
C VAL A 76 -0.19 -4.96 -7.80
N ILE A 77 -0.09 -3.97 -6.92
CA ILE A 77 1.18 -3.37 -6.54
C ILE A 77 1.44 -3.73 -5.08
N GLU A 78 2.64 -4.24 -4.80
CA GLU A 78 2.98 -4.66 -3.46
C GLU A 78 4.34 -4.10 -3.06
N ARG A 79 4.44 -3.68 -1.81
CA ARG A 79 5.72 -3.29 -1.24
C ARG A 79 5.84 -3.84 0.17
N SER A 80 7.01 -4.36 0.48
CA SER A 80 7.32 -4.89 1.81
C SER A 80 8.62 -4.30 2.32
N ILE A 81 8.74 -4.19 3.63
CA ILE A 81 10.00 -3.87 4.27
C ILE A 81 10.19 -4.80 5.48
N ALA A 82 11.37 -5.37 5.60
CA ALA A 82 11.72 -6.27 6.70
C ALA A 82 12.48 -5.51 7.79
N LEU A 83 12.57 -6.12 8.96
CA LEU A 83 13.33 -5.53 10.08
C LEU A 83 14.80 -5.27 9.74
N SER A 84 15.35 -6.03 8.80
CA SER A 84 16.71 -5.80 8.32
C SER A 84 16.85 -4.50 7.54
N GLY A 85 15.73 -3.86 7.20
CA GLY A 85 15.71 -2.68 6.35
C GLY A 85 15.55 -3.00 4.87
N ARG A 86 15.57 -4.28 4.49
CA ARG A 86 15.44 -4.69 3.11
C ARG A 86 14.02 -4.43 2.61
N THR A 87 13.89 -3.71 1.50
CA THR A 87 12.61 -3.43 0.88
C THR A 87 12.45 -4.26 -0.39
N THR A 88 11.22 -4.66 -0.67
CA THR A 88 10.89 -5.45 -1.86
C THR A 88 9.65 -4.84 -2.50
N ALA A 89 9.66 -4.73 -3.80
CA ALA A 89 8.53 -4.23 -4.57
C ALA A 89 8.12 -5.24 -5.62
N LYS A 90 6.83 -5.34 -5.89
CA LYS A 90 6.29 -6.21 -6.92
C LYS A 90 5.15 -5.53 -7.66
N VAL A 91 5.03 -5.83 -8.94
CA VAL A 91 3.91 -5.42 -9.77
C VAL A 91 3.40 -6.69 -10.44
N ASP A 92 2.14 -7.06 -10.16
CA ASP A 92 1.53 -8.29 -10.66
C ASP A 92 2.38 -9.52 -10.37
N ASP A 93 2.91 -9.59 -9.13
CA ASP A 93 3.75 -10.68 -8.61
C ASP A 93 5.13 -10.78 -9.28
N VAL A 94 5.51 -9.79 -10.08
CA VAL A 94 6.84 -9.72 -10.68
C VAL A 94 7.66 -8.70 -9.91
N LEU A 95 8.89 -9.07 -9.57
CA LEU A 95 9.79 -8.16 -8.86
C LEU A 95 9.98 -6.86 -9.63
N ALA A 96 9.92 -5.77 -8.90
CA ALA A 96 10.05 -4.43 -9.45
C ALA A 96 10.92 -3.60 -8.51
N THR A 97 11.18 -2.37 -8.89
CA THR A 97 11.92 -1.44 -8.03
C THR A 97 10.95 -0.44 -7.40
N VAL A 98 11.41 0.23 -6.35
CA VAL A 98 10.61 1.31 -5.74
C VAL A 98 10.40 2.43 -6.75
N ASP A 99 11.36 2.68 -7.63
CA ASP A 99 11.21 3.67 -8.69
C ASP A 99 10.09 3.27 -9.66
N ASP A 100 9.94 1.99 -9.95
CA ASP A 100 8.82 1.51 -10.77
C ASP A 100 7.48 1.84 -10.12
N LEU A 101 7.40 1.71 -8.80
CA LEU A 101 6.19 2.06 -8.07
C LEU A 101 5.88 3.55 -8.17
N ARG A 102 6.89 4.40 -8.09
CA ARG A 102 6.73 5.85 -8.23
C ARG A 102 6.25 6.22 -9.62
N ASP A 103 6.79 5.56 -10.63
CA ASP A 103 6.39 5.82 -12.02
C ASP A 103 4.93 5.44 -12.24
N LEU A 104 4.50 4.33 -11.69
CA LEU A 104 3.09 3.92 -11.76
C LEU A 104 2.20 4.94 -11.06
N ALA A 105 2.61 5.40 -9.89
CA ALA A 105 1.83 6.39 -9.13
C ALA A 105 1.69 7.70 -9.91
N ALA A 106 2.75 8.14 -10.57
CA ALA A 106 2.71 9.36 -11.38
C ALA A 106 1.70 9.22 -12.52
N GLY A 107 1.65 8.06 -13.17
CA GLY A 107 0.68 7.80 -14.22
C GLY A 107 -0.75 7.79 -13.70
N LEU A 108 -0.97 7.32 -12.48
CA LEU A 108 -2.31 7.30 -11.88
C LEU A 108 -2.81 8.69 -11.52
N VAL A 109 -1.92 9.57 -11.09
CA VAL A 109 -2.28 10.94 -10.71
C VAL A 109 -2.70 11.75 -11.92
N ASP A 110 -2.16 11.45 -13.08
CA ASP A 110 -2.45 12.19 -14.31
C ASP A 110 -3.77 11.82 -14.98
N ILE A 111 -4.49 10.90 -14.41
CA ILE A 111 -5.78 10.46 -14.98
C ILE A 111 -6.98 11.25 -14.39
#